data_5572e116d37a9cda6c3bbaf836f4c762
#
_entry.id   5572e116d37a9cda6c3bbaf836f4c762
#
_cell.length_a   1.000
_cell.length_b   1.000
_cell.length_c   1.000
_cell.angle_alpha   90.00
_cell.angle_beta   90.00
_cell.angle_gamma   90.00
#
_symmetry.space_group_name_H-M   'P 1'
#
loop_
_entity.id
_entity.type
_entity.pdbx_description
1 polymer ?
#
loop_
_entity_poly.entity_id
_entity_poly.type
_entity_poly.pdbx_seq_one_letter_code
_entity_poly.pdbx_strand_id
1 'polypeptide(L)'
;MVELEAFSDSYAEARRKFVEAARRAGAKLTTYTHPSERGPSGEPLHLDVSVLGPGNASRIFAVGSATHGIEGYSGSAVQRAWLRGRPRLPKDTAVVFFHAQNPWGFAHKTRVTEENVDLNRNFIDFSKPLPPNPGYAELQSAIAVKDWNEASIAAAFAALDAYRERAG
;
A
#
# COMPACT_ATOMS: atom_id res chain seq x y z
N MET A 1 -14.31 -19.52 5.68
CA MET A 1 -15.10 -18.28 5.84
C MET A 1 -14.22 -17.27 6.57
N VAL A 2 -14.07 -16.04 6.08
CA VAL A 2 -13.36 -14.99 6.81
C VAL A 2 -14.32 -14.43 7.85
N GLU A 3 -13.94 -14.54 9.13
CA GLU A 3 -14.74 -14.00 10.24
C GLU A 3 -14.71 -12.47 10.21
N LEU A 4 -15.82 -11.80 10.50
CA LEU A 4 -15.91 -10.34 10.55
C LEU A 4 -14.85 -9.72 11.49
N GLU A 5 -14.49 -10.40 12.56
CA GLU A 5 -13.40 -10.02 13.47
C GLU A 5 -12.02 -9.88 12.78
N ALA A 6 -11.84 -10.46 11.58
CA ALA A 6 -10.60 -10.31 10.83
C ALA A 6 -10.41 -8.88 10.34
N PHE A 7 -11.49 -8.17 10.04
CA PHE A 7 -11.48 -6.80 9.58
C PHE A 7 -11.09 -5.81 10.69
N SER A 8 -10.77 -4.61 10.31
CA SER A 8 -10.32 -3.53 11.19
C SER A 8 -10.87 -2.20 10.68
N ASP A 9 -11.07 -1.25 11.58
CA ASP A 9 -11.60 0.09 11.25
C ASP A 9 -10.48 1.12 10.99
N SER A 10 -9.25 0.77 11.33
CA SER A 10 -8.07 1.61 11.12
C SER A 10 -6.83 0.82 10.72
N TYR A 11 -5.87 1.50 10.09
CA TYR A 11 -4.55 0.95 9.79
C TYR A 11 -3.85 0.44 11.05
N ALA A 12 -3.86 1.23 12.12
CA ALA A 12 -3.18 0.88 13.37
C ALA A 12 -3.75 -0.42 13.97
N GLU A 13 -5.07 -0.58 13.94
CA GLU A 13 -5.71 -1.82 14.38
C GLU A 13 -5.38 -2.99 13.46
N ALA A 14 -5.46 -2.80 12.14
CA ALA A 14 -5.13 -3.82 11.15
C ALA A 14 -3.70 -4.34 11.33
N ARG A 15 -2.75 -3.42 11.46
CA ARG A 15 -1.34 -3.74 11.72
C ARG A 15 -1.17 -4.51 13.04
N ARG A 16 -1.76 -4.04 14.13
CA ARG A 16 -1.68 -4.73 15.43
C ARG A 16 -2.19 -6.16 15.33
N LYS A 17 -3.36 -6.36 14.70
CA LYS A 17 -3.97 -7.68 14.50
C LYS A 17 -3.10 -8.59 13.62
N PHE A 18 -2.49 -8.05 12.56
CA PHE A 18 -1.58 -8.80 11.69
C PHE A 18 -0.31 -9.24 12.45
N VAL A 19 0.36 -8.32 13.12
CA VAL A 19 1.60 -8.59 13.88
C VAL A 19 1.35 -9.64 14.96
N GLU A 20 0.21 -9.54 15.67
CA GLU A 20 -0.18 -10.51 16.68
C GLU A 20 -0.40 -11.91 16.06
N ALA A 21 -1.12 -11.99 14.93
CA ALA A 21 -1.38 -13.25 14.24
C ALA A 21 -0.08 -13.88 13.70
N ALA A 22 0.82 -13.08 13.13
CA ALA A 22 2.11 -13.53 12.64
C ALA A 22 2.98 -14.11 13.77
N ARG A 23 3.07 -13.41 14.89
CA ARG A 23 3.80 -13.90 16.10
C ARG A 23 3.20 -15.20 16.65
N ARG A 24 1.88 -15.29 16.76
CA ARG A 24 1.20 -16.51 17.23
C ARG A 24 1.37 -17.69 16.27
N ALA A 25 1.51 -17.42 14.97
CA ALA A 25 1.81 -18.45 13.98
C ALA A 25 3.27 -18.91 14.01
N GLY A 26 4.15 -18.23 14.76
CA GLY A 26 5.58 -18.50 14.79
C GLY A 26 6.35 -17.93 13.58
N ALA A 27 5.78 -16.95 12.90
CA ALA A 27 6.44 -16.31 11.76
C ALA A 27 7.59 -15.38 12.22
N LYS A 28 8.69 -15.35 11.46
CA LYS A 28 9.74 -14.34 11.63
C LYS A 28 9.23 -13.02 11.09
N LEU A 29 9.26 -11.97 11.89
CA LEU A 29 8.75 -10.64 11.55
C LEU A 29 9.91 -9.64 11.41
N THR A 30 9.87 -8.85 10.33
CA THR A 30 10.74 -7.71 10.10
C THR A 30 9.88 -6.49 9.79
N THR A 31 10.16 -5.37 10.45
CA THR A 31 9.39 -4.12 10.31
C THR A 31 10.25 -3.05 9.65
N TYR A 32 9.73 -2.44 8.59
CA TYR A 32 10.33 -1.28 7.92
C TYR A 32 9.45 -0.07 8.20
N THR A 33 10.02 0.93 8.87
CA THR A 33 9.30 2.17 9.21
C THR A 33 9.42 3.16 8.06
N HIS A 34 8.30 3.81 7.71
CA HIS A 34 8.31 4.91 6.75
C HIS A 34 9.19 6.06 7.27
N PRO A 35 10.13 6.58 6.46
CA PRO A 35 11.16 7.50 6.96
C PRO A 35 10.60 8.85 7.43
N SER A 36 9.61 9.40 6.76
CA SER A 36 9.09 10.75 6.97
C SER A 36 7.64 10.79 7.39
N GLU A 37 6.79 10.01 6.70
CA GLU A 37 5.34 10.14 6.81
C GLU A 37 4.75 9.48 8.07
N ARG A 38 3.61 10.02 8.47
CA ARG A 38 2.82 9.58 9.62
C ARG A 38 1.38 9.30 9.21
N GLY A 39 0.70 8.51 10.00
CA GLY A 39 -0.74 8.30 9.88
C GLY A 39 -1.56 9.50 10.36
N PRO A 40 -2.88 9.49 10.14
CA PRO A 40 -3.78 10.61 10.48
C PRO A 40 -3.76 11.03 11.95
N SER A 41 -3.38 10.12 12.86
CA SER A 41 -3.26 10.38 14.31
C SER A 41 -1.81 10.63 14.75
N GLY A 42 -0.89 10.83 13.81
CA GLY A 42 0.54 11.02 14.08
C GLY A 42 1.30 9.71 14.33
N GLU A 43 0.66 8.56 14.17
CA GLU A 43 1.27 7.25 14.36
C GLU A 43 2.31 6.93 13.28
N PRO A 44 3.40 6.21 13.62
CA PRO A 44 4.38 5.78 12.63
C PRO A 44 3.77 4.75 11.67
N LEU A 45 4.15 4.86 10.41
CA LEU A 45 3.72 3.96 9.34
C LEU A 45 4.77 2.89 9.08
N HIS A 46 4.33 1.67 8.79
CA HIS A 46 5.21 0.52 8.64
C HIS A 46 4.78 -0.41 7.51
N LEU A 47 5.77 -0.97 6.84
CA LEU A 47 5.66 -2.22 6.09
C LEU A 47 6.19 -3.34 7.00
N ASP A 48 5.33 -4.26 7.41
CA ASP A 48 5.72 -5.45 8.14
C ASP A 48 5.84 -6.65 7.18
N VAL A 49 7.00 -7.29 7.18
CA VAL A 49 7.25 -8.50 6.41
C VAL A 49 7.29 -9.67 7.36
N SER A 50 6.43 -10.67 7.16
CA SER A 50 6.47 -11.88 7.96
C SER A 50 6.75 -13.12 7.11
N VAL A 51 7.62 -14.00 7.61
CA VAL A 51 8.02 -15.24 6.94
C VAL A 51 7.62 -16.42 7.81
N LEU A 52 6.75 -17.29 7.28
CA LEU A 52 6.35 -18.54 7.90
C LEU A 52 6.86 -19.71 7.07
N GLY A 53 7.58 -20.63 7.69
CA GLY A 53 8.19 -21.79 7.04
C GLY A 53 9.71 -21.84 7.20
N PRO A 54 10.39 -22.83 6.62
CA PRO A 54 11.83 -22.99 6.75
C PRO A 54 12.62 -21.91 6.01
N GLY A 55 13.73 -21.46 6.60
CA GLY A 55 14.59 -20.43 6.01
C GLY A 55 15.31 -20.83 4.72
N ASN A 56 15.38 -22.14 4.45
CA ASN A 56 15.95 -22.72 3.23
C ASN A 56 14.88 -23.29 2.29
N ALA A 57 13.65 -22.81 2.38
CA ALA A 57 12.56 -23.24 1.49
C ALA A 57 12.94 -23.04 0.02
N SER A 58 12.70 -24.07 -0.79
CA SER A 58 12.89 -24.01 -2.25
C SER A 58 11.71 -23.38 -2.97
N ARG A 59 10.57 -23.26 -2.31
CA ARG A 59 9.34 -22.64 -2.81
C ARG A 59 8.89 -21.53 -1.90
N ILE A 60 8.60 -20.38 -2.50
CA ILE A 60 8.11 -19.20 -1.76
C ILE A 60 6.76 -18.79 -2.35
N PHE A 61 5.77 -18.68 -1.48
CA PHE A 61 4.49 -18.06 -1.81
C PHE A 61 4.44 -16.67 -1.18
N ALA A 62 4.46 -15.62 -2.02
CA ALA A 62 4.43 -14.24 -1.60
C ALA A 62 3.01 -13.67 -1.65
N VAL A 63 2.58 -13.01 -0.57
CA VAL A 63 1.24 -12.43 -0.42
C VAL A 63 1.36 -10.98 0.03
N GLY A 64 1.08 -10.06 -0.87
CA GLY A 64 1.02 -8.62 -0.58
C GLY A 64 -0.37 -8.14 -0.18
N SER A 65 -0.44 -7.09 0.63
CA SER A 65 -1.67 -6.35 0.91
C SER A 65 -1.43 -4.86 0.85
N ALA A 66 -2.49 -4.08 0.62
CA ALA A 66 -2.45 -2.62 0.58
C ALA A 66 -1.46 -2.05 -0.45
N THR A 67 -1.37 -2.63 -1.64
CA THR A 67 -0.73 -1.96 -2.79
C THR A 67 -1.50 -0.68 -3.12
N HIS A 68 -2.83 -0.79 -3.23
CA HIS A 68 -3.73 0.36 -3.08
C HIS A 68 -4.16 0.41 -1.60
N GLY A 69 -3.97 1.56 -0.97
CA GLY A 69 -4.09 1.63 0.47
C GLY A 69 -5.47 1.27 1.01
N ILE A 70 -6.55 1.79 0.44
CA ILE A 70 -7.91 1.53 0.93
C ILE A 70 -8.31 0.05 0.80
N GLU A 71 -7.80 -0.67 -0.20
CA GLU A 71 -8.02 -2.11 -0.37
C GLU A 71 -7.30 -2.93 0.71
N GLY A 72 -6.39 -2.29 1.43
CA GLY A 72 -5.62 -2.89 2.52
C GLY A 72 -6.48 -3.47 3.64
N TYR A 73 -7.65 -2.91 3.89
CA TYR A 73 -8.58 -3.43 4.89
C TYR A 73 -8.99 -4.87 4.60
N SER A 74 -9.32 -5.17 3.34
CA SER A 74 -9.65 -6.52 2.90
C SER A 74 -8.42 -7.43 2.86
N GLY A 75 -7.32 -6.96 2.27
CA GLY A 75 -6.08 -7.74 2.17
C GLY A 75 -5.49 -8.10 3.54
N SER A 76 -5.47 -7.15 4.47
CA SER A 76 -5.05 -7.37 5.86
C SER A 76 -5.92 -8.41 6.57
N ALA A 77 -7.25 -8.34 6.39
CA ALA A 77 -8.18 -9.30 6.98
C ALA A 77 -7.91 -10.74 6.48
N VAL A 78 -7.67 -10.91 5.17
CA VAL A 78 -7.33 -12.20 4.57
C VAL A 78 -6.00 -12.74 5.13
N GLN A 79 -4.95 -11.92 5.16
CA GLN A 79 -3.65 -12.32 5.71
C GLN A 79 -3.76 -12.75 7.18
N ARG A 80 -4.47 -11.96 8.00
CA ARG A 80 -4.72 -12.27 9.41
C ARG A 80 -5.49 -13.57 9.59
N ALA A 81 -6.59 -13.75 8.85
CA ALA A 81 -7.41 -14.97 8.94
C ALA A 81 -6.60 -16.22 8.58
N TRP A 82 -5.79 -16.11 7.52
CA TRP A 82 -4.92 -17.20 7.10
C TRP A 82 -3.88 -17.57 8.18
N LEU A 83 -3.20 -16.60 8.77
CA LEU A 83 -2.23 -16.80 9.84
C LEU A 83 -2.88 -17.42 11.11
N ARG A 84 -4.10 -16.99 11.46
CA ARG A 84 -4.86 -17.56 12.58
C ARG A 84 -5.19 -19.04 12.38
N GLY A 85 -5.48 -19.43 11.15
CA GLY A 85 -5.77 -20.83 10.79
C GLY A 85 -4.58 -21.77 10.93
N ARG A 86 -3.36 -21.24 11.11
CA ARG A 86 -2.13 -22.02 11.26
C ARG A 86 -2.02 -23.17 10.25
N PRO A 87 -2.07 -22.87 8.95
CA PRO A 87 -2.06 -23.90 7.93
C PRO A 87 -0.74 -24.69 7.96
N ARG A 88 -0.83 -25.98 7.73
CA ARG A 88 0.35 -26.82 7.56
C ARG A 88 0.97 -26.55 6.20
N LEU A 89 2.21 -26.11 6.18
CA LEU A 89 2.97 -25.91 4.95
C LEU A 89 3.70 -27.21 4.53
N PRO A 90 3.89 -27.44 3.23
CA PRO A 90 4.86 -28.43 2.77
C PRO A 90 6.25 -28.15 3.33
N LYS A 91 7.05 -29.19 3.53
CA LYS A 91 8.37 -29.06 4.19
C LYS A 91 9.36 -28.13 3.50
N ASP A 92 9.19 -27.90 2.19
CA ASP A 92 10.06 -27.11 1.34
C ASP A 92 9.45 -25.74 0.95
N THR A 93 8.36 -25.33 1.62
CA THR A 93 7.60 -24.15 1.28
C THR A 93 7.63 -23.14 2.43
N ALA A 94 7.87 -21.88 2.08
CA ALA A 94 7.65 -20.73 2.97
C ALA A 94 6.61 -19.79 2.39
N VAL A 95 5.90 -19.11 3.28
CA VAL A 95 4.98 -18.02 2.92
C VAL A 95 5.53 -16.71 3.43
N VAL A 96 5.61 -15.71 2.56
CA VAL A 96 6.06 -14.36 2.88
C VAL A 96 4.88 -13.42 2.74
N PHE A 97 4.52 -12.75 3.81
CA PHE A 97 3.50 -11.70 3.81
C PHE A 97 4.15 -10.33 3.82
N PHE A 98 3.65 -9.43 2.97
CA PHE A 98 3.95 -8.01 2.97
C PHE A 98 2.71 -7.25 3.43
N HIS A 99 2.76 -6.73 4.65
CA HIS A 99 1.68 -5.96 5.27
C HIS A 99 2.23 -4.62 5.77
N ALA A 100 1.90 -3.53 5.25
CA ALA A 100 1.17 -3.09 4.11
C ALA A 100 2.15 -2.46 3.10
N GLN A 101 2.02 -2.75 1.81
CA GLN A 101 2.96 -2.25 0.80
C GLN A 101 2.92 -0.72 0.65
N ASN A 102 1.73 -0.14 0.79
CA ASN A 102 1.50 1.29 0.85
C ASN A 102 0.88 1.64 2.22
N PRO A 103 1.70 1.77 3.28
CA PRO A 103 1.18 2.03 4.61
C PRO A 103 0.54 3.42 4.75
N TRP A 104 1.02 4.42 3.98
CA TRP A 104 0.44 5.76 3.96
C TRP A 104 -0.97 5.74 3.36
N GLY A 105 -1.11 5.20 2.15
CA GLY A 105 -2.43 5.09 1.52
C GLY A 105 -3.41 4.26 2.35
N PHE A 106 -2.95 3.21 3.06
CA PHE A 106 -3.80 2.43 3.95
C PHE A 106 -4.31 3.27 5.13
N ALA A 107 -3.42 4.03 5.78
CA ALA A 107 -3.77 4.85 6.93
C ALA A 107 -4.69 6.03 6.54
N HIS A 108 -4.41 6.67 5.40
CA HIS A 108 -5.16 7.82 4.88
C HIS A 108 -6.36 7.43 4.00
N LYS A 109 -6.64 6.13 3.83
CA LYS A 109 -7.78 5.60 3.05
C LYS A 109 -7.79 6.07 1.60
N THR A 110 -6.61 6.13 0.99
CA THR A 110 -6.42 6.52 -0.42
C THR A 110 -5.82 5.38 -1.24
N ARG A 111 -5.97 5.47 -2.56
CA ARG A 111 -5.43 4.49 -3.50
C ARG A 111 -3.90 4.59 -3.62
N VAL A 112 -3.40 5.81 -3.68
CA VAL A 112 -2.03 6.18 -4.05
C VAL A 112 -1.14 6.37 -2.82
N THR A 113 0.17 6.58 -3.04
CA THR A 113 1.13 6.96 -2.00
C THR A 113 1.01 8.45 -1.67
N GLU A 114 1.80 8.94 -0.70
CA GLU A 114 1.93 10.35 -0.32
C GLU A 114 2.35 11.25 -1.49
N GLU A 115 3.07 10.70 -2.45
CA GLU A 115 3.49 11.40 -3.68
C GLU A 115 2.50 11.23 -4.84
N ASN A 116 1.28 10.74 -4.56
CA ASN A 116 0.24 10.46 -5.55
C ASN A 116 0.64 9.39 -6.58
N VAL A 117 1.49 8.45 -6.21
CA VAL A 117 1.92 7.35 -7.07
C VAL A 117 1.03 6.13 -6.89
N ASP A 118 0.46 5.61 -7.98
CA ASP A 118 -0.18 4.30 -8.01
C ASP A 118 0.91 3.22 -8.18
N LEU A 119 1.23 2.51 -7.11
CA LEU A 119 2.25 1.47 -7.12
C LEU A 119 1.99 0.38 -8.16
N ASN A 120 0.72 0.08 -8.45
CA ASN A 120 0.33 -0.92 -9.44
C ASN A 120 0.36 -0.39 -10.89
N ARG A 121 0.75 0.86 -11.11
CA ARG A 121 1.00 1.46 -12.42
C ARG A 121 2.46 1.84 -12.63
N ASN A 122 3.31 1.60 -11.63
CA ASN A 122 4.70 2.05 -11.62
C ASN A 122 5.71 0.87 -11.71
N PHE A 123 5.37 -0.15 -12.50
CA PHE A 123 6.26 -1.28 -12.79
C PHE A 123 7.14 -0.92 -13.99
N ILE A 124 8.30 -0.36 -13.71
CA ILE A 124 9.28 0.05 -14.71
C ILE A 124 10.66 -0.50 -14.34
N ASP A 125 11.58 -0.50 -15.29
CA ASP A 125 12.97 -0.82 -15.04
C ASP A 125 13.70 0.42 -14.48
N PHE A 126 13.79 0.49 -13.16
CA PHE A 126 14.45 1.60 -12.44
C PHE A 126 15.96 1.70 -12.66
N SER A 127 16.59 0.75 -13.36
CA SER A 127 17.99 0.85 -13.80
C SER A 127 18.17 1.72 -15.05
N LYS A 128 17.07 2.07 -15.71
CA LYS A 128 17.03 2.89 -16.92
C LYS A 128 16.48 4.29 -16.62
N PRO A 129 16.75 5.28 -17.50
CA PRO A 129 16.10 6.57 -17.41
C PRO A 129 14.58 6.41 -17.41
N LEU A 130 13.88 7.19 -16.57
CA LEU A 130 12.42 7.16 -16.52
C LEU A 130 11.83 7.62 -17.88
N PRO A 131 10.75 6.97 -18.34
CA PRO A 131 10.10 7.39 -19.57
C PRO A 131 9.53 8.81 -19.40
N PRO A 132 9.73 9.72 -20.39
CA PRO A 132 9.16 11.04 -20.33
C PRO A 132 7.63 10.98 -20.43
N ASN A 133 6.96 11.83 -19.67
CA ASN A 133 5.52 12.05 -19.80
C ASN A 133 5.23 13.54 -20.00
N PRO A 134 5.37 14.04 -21.24
CA PRO A 134 5.22 15.47 -21.52
C PRO A 134 3.81 15.99 -21.22
N GLY A 135 2.76 15.17 -21.45
CA GLY A 135 1.39 15.57 -21.14
C GLY A 135 1.18 15.76 -19.63
N TYR A 136 1.74 14.88 -18.82
CA TYR A 136 1.69 15.06 -17.36
C TYR A 136 2.49 16.28 -16.92
N ALA A 137 3.70 16.46 -17.45
CA ALA A 137 4.56 17.59 -17.08
C ALA A 137 3.88 18.94 -17.38
N GLU A 138 3.14 19.04 -18.48
CA GLU A 138 2.38 20.24 -18.86
C GLU A 138 1.20 20.51 -17.91
N LEU A 139 0.51 19.43 -17.48
CA LEU A 139 -0.71 19.53 -16.67
C LEU A 139 -0.48 19.39 -15.15
N GLN A 140 0.74 19.11 -14.71
CA GLN A 140 1.04 18.82 -13.33
C GLN A 140 0.48 19.84 -12.34
N SER A 141 0.64 21.13 -12.64
CA SER A 141 0.16 22.21 -11.77
C SER A 141 -1.37 22.29 -11.66
N ALA A 142 -2.08 21.84 -12.70
CA ALA A 142 -3.54 21.76 -12.69
C ALA A 142 -4.06 20.48 -12.03
N ILE A 143 -3.32 19.38 -12.14
CA ILE A 143 -3.71 18.08 -11.57
C ILE A 143 -3.34 18.01 -10.08
N ALA A 144 -2.15 18.48 -9.71
CA ALA A 144 -1.63 18.47 -8.35
C ALA A 144 -1.73 19.85 -7.71
N VAL A 145 -2.95 20.30 -7.43
CA VAL A 145 -3.22 21.60 -6.78
C VAL A 145 -2.67 21.57 -5.36
N LYS A 146 -1.87 22.56 -5.00
CA LYS A 146 -1.27 22.66 -3.65
C LYS A 146 -2.27 23.04 -2.57
N ASP A 147 -3.17 23.96 -2.90
CA ASP A 147 -4.18 24.47 -1.97
C ASP A 147 -5.58 24.07 -2.45
N TRP A 148 -6.32 23.39 -1.60
CA TRP A 148 -7.68 22.96 -1.91
C TRP A 148 -8.71 24.02 -1.50
N ASN A 149 -8.91 25.01 -2.38
CA ASN A 149 -9.88 26.08 -2.23
C ASN A 149 -10.55 26.41 -3.56
N GLU A 150 -11.66 27.16 -3.53
CA GLU A 150 -12.46 27.49 -4.73
C GLU A 150 -11.65 28.13 -5.85
N ALA A 151 -10.76 29.08 -5.51
CA ALA A 151 -9.94 29.79 -6.50
C ALA A 151 -8.94 28.87 -7.19
N SER A 152 -8.25 28.02 -6.43
CA SER A 152 -7.29 27.04 -6.96
C SER A 152 -7.96 25.98 -7.80
N ILE A 153 -9.13 25.51 -7.39
CA ILE A 153 -9.94 24.55 -8.14
C ILE A 153 -10.42 25.16 -9.46
N ALA A 154 -10.96 26.38 -9.42
CA ALA A 154 -11.40 27.09 -10.63
C ALA A 154 -10.26 27.32 -11.62
N ALA A 155 -9.06 27.72 -11.12
CA ALA A 155 -7.87 27.85 -11.95
C ALA A 155 -7.41 26.53 -12.58
N ALA A 156 -7.47 25.43 -11.82
CA ALA A 156 -7.14 24.08 -12.31
C ALA A 156 -8.09 23.67 -13.46
N PHE A 157 -9.40 23.83 -13.28
CA PHE A 157 -10.38 23.54 -14.32
C PHE A 157 -10.19 24.40 -15.59
N ALA A 158 -9.93 25.71 -15.41
CA ALA A 158 -9.65 26.59 -16.55
C ALA A 158 -8.41 26.13 -17.34
N ALA A 159 -7.34 25.69 -16.64
CA ALA A 159 -6.13 25.16 -17.29
C ALA A 159 -6.40 23.85 -18.03
N LEU A 160 -7.20 22.94 -17.46
CA LEU A 160 -7.59 21.68 -18.12
C LEU A 160 -8.47 21.92 -19.34
N ASP A 161 -9.41 22.87 -19.27
CA ASP A 161 -10.26 23.24 -20.40
C ASP A 161 -9.44 23.87 -21.55
N ALA A 162 -8.54 24.78 -21.23
CA ALA A 162 -7.63 25.36 -22.21
C ALA A 162 -6.71 24.31 -22.88
N TYR A 163 -6.26 23.32 -22.12
CA TYR A 163 -5.51 22.20 -22.68
C TYR A 163 -6.37 21.38 -23.64
N ARG A 164 -7.59 21.03 -23.25
CA ARG A 164 -8.53 20.26 -24.08
C ARG A 164 -8.81 20.97 -25.41
N GLU A 165 -9.05 22.29 -25.40
CA GLU A 165 -9.31 23.08 -26.60
C GLU A 165 -8.12 23.10 -27.54
N ARG A 166 -6.88 23.09 -27.02
CA ARG A 166 -5.65 23.13 -27.84
C ARG A 166 -5.26 21.73 -28.31
N ALA A 167 -5.48 20.69 -27.55
CA ALA A 167 -5.03 19.32 -27.83
C ALA A 167 -6.03 18.50 -28.66
N GLY A 168 -7.27 18.93 -28.78
CA GLY A 168 -8.35 18.28 -29.54
C GLY A 168 -9.14 17.29 -28.71
#